data_b4e8968ac93bab4903477e7a8c1baaaa
#
_entry.id   b4e8968ac93bab4903477e7a8c1baaaa
#
_cell.length_a   1.000
_cell.length_b   1.000
_cell.length_c   1.000
_cell.angle_alpha   90.00
_cell.angle_beta   90.00
_cell.angle_gamma   90.00
#
_symmetry.space_group_name_H-M   'P 1'
#
loop_
_entity.id
_entity.type
_entity.pdbx_description
1 polymer ?
#
loop_
_entity_poly.entity_id
_entity_poly.type
_entity_poly.pdbx_seq_one_letter_code
_entity_poly.pdbx_strand_id
1 'polypeptide(L)'
;MTRGLVGPGALWDNREVEELSLPTSVRRIGNYAFLNCRSLRTLRMYDGVRFWGASAFMNCRLLDHLHLQRLDEEQRETLYYFVGEMSREVQATIVDTDGSAARLVFPEYQEIYEENVPHHQFEFHIQGAGYVYRQVFRNKKLALPDYDALWKKFLGMEYEPDCALRMAWRRLRWNAGLSEEHAEAYRTYLRQHTAEAMEMLLAERDGAGLAFLLTQTEPDKEMLAAAAAEARDMGAAELLAILLEEQHKRFPVGRMKTFDL
;
A
#
# COMPACT_ATOMS: atom_id res chain seq x y z
N MET A 1 13.58 -26.75 -16.99
CA MET A 1 12.59 -26.03 -16.18
C MET A 1 11.20 -26.41 -16.70
N THR A 2 10.37 -26.98 -15.86
CA THR A 2 8.99 -27.32 -16.24
C THR A 2 8.24 -26.01 -16.46
N ARG A 3 7.72 -25.78 -17.68
CA ARG A 3 7.00 -24.55 -18.00
C ARG A 3 5.90 -24.28 -16.97
N GLY A 4 5.95 -23.13 -16.28
CA GLY A 4 4.93 -22.68 -15.34
C GLY A 4 5.08 -23.12 -13.88
N LEU A 5 6.20 -23.71 -13.49
CA LEU A 5 6.49 -24.10 -12.10
C LEU A 5 7.69 -23.33 -11.56
N VAL A 6 7.48 -22.64 -10.43
CA VAL A 6 8.55 -22.27 -9.51
C VAL A 6 8.70 -23.46 -8.53
N GLY A 7 9.83 -24.14 -8.57
CA GLY A 7 10.04 -25.38 -7.81
C GLY A 7 10.04 -25.14 -6.28
N PRO A 8 9.88 -26.22 -5.48
CA PRO A 8 10.06 -26.14 -4.04
C PRO A 8 11.46 -25.62 -3.71
N GLY A 9 11.56 -24.66 -2.78
CA GLY A 9 12.83 -24.08 -2.35
C GLY A 9 13.64 -23.39 -3.44
N ALA A 10 13.04 -22.96 -4.55
CA ALA A 10 13.73 -22.44 -5.74
C ALA A 10 14.71 -21.31 -5.48
N LEU A 11 14.39 -20.42 -4.52
CA LEU A 11 15.24 -19.31 -4.09
C LEU A 11 15.46 -19.33 -2.55
N TRP A 12 15.37 -20.48 -1.94
CA TRP A 12 15.55 -20.62 -0.49
C TRP A 12 16.84 -19.93 0.00
N ASP A 13 16.70 -19.10 1.04
CA ASP A 13 17.79 -18.33 1.68
C ASP A 13 18.58 -17.40 0.72
N ASN A 14 17.94 -17.01 -0.40
CA ASN A 14 18.53 -16.00 -1.28
C ASN A 14 18.47 -14.62 -0.60
N ARG A 15 19.64 -13.97 -0.47
CA ARG A 15 19.82 -12.69 0.21
C ARG A 15 20.21 -11.56 -0.73
N GLU A 16 20.26 -11.80 -2.02
CA GLU A 16 20.73 -10.84 -3.02
C GLU A 16 19.55 -10.22 -3.78
N VAL A 17 18.45 -10.99 -3.97
CA VAL A 17 17.31 -10.55 -4.75
C VAL A 17 16.46 -9.59 -3.92
N GLU A 18 16.36 -8.34 -4.36
CA GLU A 18 15.48 -7.31 -3.80
C GLU A 18 14.15 -7.20 -4.55
N GLU A 19 14.18 -7.40 -5.88
CA GLU A 19 12.98 -7.42 -6.72
C GLU A 19 12.93 -8.72 -7.52
N LEU A 20 11.75 -9.33 -7.59
CA LEU A 20 11.52 -10.55 -8.34
C LEU A 20 10.34 -10.36 -9.29
N SER A 21 10.57 -10.70 -10.57
CA SER A 21 9.51 -10.73 -11.59
C SER A 21 9.27 -12.15 -12.05
N LEU A 22 8.04 -12.64 -11.86
CA LEU A 22 7.61 -13.95 -12.34
C LEU A 22 6.92 -13.83 -13.70
N PRO A 23 7.28 -14.68 -14.69
CA PRO A 23 6.70 -14.61 -16.03
C PRO A 23 5.23 -15.04 -16.04
N THR A 24 4.51 -14.64 -17.09
CA THR A 24 3.08 -14.98 -17.34
C THR A 24 2.79 -16.48 -17.36
N SER A 25 3.81 -17.30 -17.61
CA SER A 25 3.69 -18.76 -17.66
C SER A 25 3.58 -19.43 -16.29
N VAL A 26 3.88 -18.73 -15.17
CA VAL A 26 3.84 -19.33 -13.84
C VAL A 26 2.40 -19.68 -13.45
N ARG A 27 2.18 -20.93 -13.08
CA ARG A 27 0.90 -21.48 -12.63
C ARG A 27 1.01 -22.15 -11.25
N ARG A 28 2.22 -22.42 -10.81
CA ARG A 28 2.48 -23.13 -9.56
C ARG A 28 3.69 -22.53 -8.86
N ILE A 29 3.53 -22.25 -7.58
CA ILE A 29 4.62 -21.91 -6.67
C ILE A 29 4.77 -23.07 -5.69
N GLY A 30 5.98 -23.62 -5.57
CA GLY A 30 6.26 -24.76 -4.71
C GLY A 30 6.36 -24.38 -3.23
N ASN A 31 6.32 -25.39 -2.35
CA ASN A 31 6.52 -25.17 -0.92
C ASN A 31 7.89 -24.54 -0.68
N TYR A 32 7.93 -23.55 0.23
CA TYR A 32 9.17 -22.86 0.63
C TYR A 32 9.94 -22.23 -0.52
N ALA A 33 9.29 -21.92 -1.64
CA ALA A 33 9.94 -21.46 -2.87
C ALA A 33 10.86 -20.26 -2.66
N PHE A 34 10.48 -19.35 -1.79
CA PHE A 34 11.20 -18.11 -1.46
C PHE A 34 11.50 -18.00 0.05
N LEU A 35 11.50 -19.13 0.77
CA LEU A 35 11.74 -19.13 2.21
C LEU A 35 13.06 -18.40 2.55
N ASN A 36 13.02 -17.49 3.53
CA ASN A 36 14.15 -16.70 3.99
C ASN A 36 14.77 -15.74 2.94
N CYS A 37 14.06 -15.35 1.89
CA CYS A 37 14.49 -14.27 0.99
C CYS A 37 14.40 -12.92 1.69
N ARG A 38 15.35 -12.64 2.59
CA ARG A 38 15.27 -11.52 3.55
C ARG A 38 15.48 -10.14 2.92
N SER A 39 16.07 -10.08 1.73
CA SER A 39 16.28 -8.84 0.99
C SER A 39 15.15 -8.53 0.00
N LEU A 40 14.28 -9.52 -0.29
CA LEU A 40 13.18 -9.37 -1.24
C LEU A 40 12.17 -8.36 -0.71
N ARG A 41 11.94 -7.28 -1.47
CA ARG A 41 11.02 -6.16 -1.18
C ARG A 41 9.82 -6.16 -2.10
N THR A 42 10.05 -6.42 -3.38
CA THR A 42 9.03 -6.29 -4.41
C THR A 42 8.86 -7.59 -5.19
N LEU A 43 7.61 -8.03 -5.29
CA LEU A 43 7.20 -9.14 -6.15
C LEU A 43 6.32 -8.62 -7.29
N ARG A 44 6.72 -8.88 -8.54
CA ARG A 44 5.92 -8.61 -9.74
C ARG A 44 5.47 -9.93 -10.34
N MET A 45 4.18 -10.09 -10.54
CA MET A 45 3.64 -11.33 -11.09
C MET A 45 2.29 -11.13 -11.78
N TYR A 46 1.83 -12.19 -12.42
CA TYR A 46 0.54 -12.22 -13.08
C TYR A 46 -0.47 -13.04 -12.27
N ASP A 47 -1.73 -12.66 -12.35
CA ASP A 47 -2.83 -13.34 -11.66
C ASP A 47 -3.22 -14.61 -12.44
N GLY A 48 -2.42 -15.65 -12.30
CA GLY A 48 -2.58 -16.90 -13.02
C GLY A 48 -2.07 -18.11 -12.23
N VAL A 49 -1.62 -17.89 -10.99
CA VAL A 49 -1.13 -18.95 -10.11
C VAL A 49 -2.34 -19.75 -9.57
N ARG A 50 -2.36 -21.05 -9.87
CA ARG A 50 -3.41 -21.99 -9.47
C ARG A 50 -3.04 -22.87 -8.29
N PHE A 51 -1.77 -22.97 -8.00
CA PHE A 51 -1.25 -23.72 -6.86
C PHE A 51 -0.22 -22.89 -6.12
N TRP A 52 -0.48 -22.72 -4.84
CA TRP A 52 0.37 -21.97 -3.93
C TRP A 52 0.88 -22.91 -2.85
N GLY A 53 2.18 -23.15 -2.82
CA GLY A 53 2.81 -24.04 -1.86
C GLY A 53 2.85 -23.44 -0.46
N ALA A 54 2.86 -24.31 0.54
CA ALA A 54 2.89 -23.88 1.93
C ALA A 54 4.15 -23.07 2.23
N SER A 55 4.01 -21.99 3.00
CA SER A 55 5.09 -21.12 3.49
C SER A 55 6.02 -20.63 2.38
N ALA A 56 5.44 -20.34 1.20
CA ALA A 56 6.23 -19.97 0.02
C ALA A 56 7.06 -18.72 0.25
N PHE A 57 6.57 -17.75 1.02
CA PHE A 57 7.24 -16.48 1.35
C PHE A 57 7.57 -16.34 2.85
N MET A 58 7.62 -17.45 3.57
CA MET A 58 7.93 -17.41 5.00
C MET A 58 9.29 -16.74 5.25
N ASN A 59 9.35 -15.82 6.23
CA ASN A 59 10.53 -15.01 6.59
C ASN A 59 11.05 -14.06 5.49
N CYS A 60 10.28 -13.74 4.47
CA CYS A 60 10.55 -12.63 3.56
C CYS A 60 10.21 -11.30 4.25
N ARG A 61 11.06 -10.89 5.22
CA ARG A 61 10.73 -9.82 6.18
C ARG A 61 10.61 -8.42 5.58
N LEU A 62 11.17 -8.20 4.40
CA LEU A 62 11.13 -6.91 3.69
C LEU A 62 10.12 -6.91 2.54
N LEU A 63 9.47 -8.05 2.24
CA LEU A 63 8.51 -8.16 1.17
C LEU A 63 7.20 -7.47 1.56
N ASP A 64 7.01 -6.25 1.08
CA ASP A 64 5.88 -5.40 1.36
C ASP A 64 5.18 -4.88 0.09
N HIS A 65 5.78 -5.07 -1.10
CA HIS A 65 5.21 -4.61 -2.36
C HIS A 65 4.86 -5.78 -3.29
N LEU A 66 3.58 -5.85 -3.67
CA LEU A 66 3.08 -6.76 -4.72
C LEU A 66 2.59 -5.96 -5.93
N HIS A 67 3.11 -6.25 -7.11
CA HIS A 67 2.55 -5.80 -8.38
C HIS A 67 1.89 -6.98 -9.09
N LEU A 68 0.58 -6.94 -9.20
CA LEU A 68 -0.23 -8.00 -9.77
C LEU A 68 -0.90 -7.52 -11.06
N GLN A 69 -0.48 -8.09 -12.19
CA GLN A 69 -1.12 -7.87 -13.48
C GLN A 69 -2.16 -8.96 -13.74
N ARG A 70 -3.42 -8.59 -13.94
CA ARG A 70 -4.49 -9.51 -14.30
C ARG A 70 -4.37 -9.95 -15.76
N LEU A 71 -4.63 -11.22 -16.02
CA LEU A 71 -4.61 -11.81 -17.36
C LEU A 71 -6.01 -12.02 -17.92
N ASP A 72 -6.94 -12.37 -17.05
CA ASP A 72 -8.35 -12.60 -17.38
C ASP A 72 -9.25 -12.31 -16.17
N GLU A 73 -10.56 -12.37 -16.39
CA GLU A 73 -11.53 -12.13 -15.32
C GLU A 73 -11.81 -13.35 -14.42
N GLU A 74 -11.42 -14.53 -14.84
CA GLU A 74 -11.75 -15.76 -14.13
C GLU A 74 -10.77 -16.07 -13.00
N GLN A 75 -9.47 -15.79 -13.21
CA GLN A 75 -8.40 -16.14 -12.28
C GLN A 75 -7.99 -14.92 -11.47
N ARG A 76 -8.46 -14.84 -10.24
CA ARG A 76 -8.25 -13.68 -9.34
C ARG A 76 -7.90 -14.11 -7.91
N GLU A 77 -7.25 -15.28 -7.74
CA GLU A 77 -6.97 -15.85 -6.43
C GLU A 77 -5.55 -15.53 -5.89
N THR A 78 -4.64 -15.07 -6.74
CA THR A 78 -3.22 -14.88 -6.37
C THR A 78 -3.07 -13.93 -5.19
N LEU A 79 -3.79 -12.81 -5.17
CA LEU A 79 -3.76 -11.85 -4.08
C LEU A 79 -4.19 -12.47 -2.75
N TYR A 80 -5.23 -13.30 -2.75
CA TYR A 80 -5.72 -14.01 -1.57
C TYR A 80 -4.63 -14.86 -0.93
N TYR A 81 -3.95 -15.66 -1.73
CA TYR A 81 -2.86 -16.50 -1.23
C TYR A 81 -1.69 -15.67 -0.73
N PHE A 82 -1.29 -14.63 -1.48
CA PHE A 82 -0.18 -13.78 -1.11
C PHE A 82 -0.41 -13.06 0.23
N VAL A 83 -1.52 -12.34 0.37
CA VAL A 83 -1.80 -11.59 1.61
C VAL A 83 -2.08 -12.52 2.79
N GLY A 84 -2.54 -13.76 2.53
CA GLY A 84 -2.76 -14.78 3.55
C GLY A 84 -1.48 -15.30 4.19
N GLU A 85 -0.33 -15.22 3.50
CA GLU A 85 0.98 -15.57 4.06
C GLU A 85 1.67 -14.40 4.77
N MET A 86 1.16 -13.17 4.60
CA MET A 86 1.77 -11.95 5.12
C MET A 86 0.99 -11.38 6.29
N SER A 87 1.57 -11.39 7.49
CA SER A 87 1.00 -10.67 8.65
C SER A 87 1.41 -9.20 8.70
N ARG A 88 2.51 -8.83 8.03
CA ARG A 88 3.00 -7.45 7.94
C ARG A 88 2.16 -6.60 6.99
N GLU A 89 2.39 -5.29 6.97
CA GLU A 89 1.80 -4.41 5.97
C GLU A 89 2.19 -4.86 4.56
N VAL A 90 1.20 -4.92 3.66
CA VAL A 90 1.38 -5.23 2.24
C VAL A 90 0.75 -4.14 1.40
N GLN A 91 1.50 -3.65 0.44
CA GLN A 91 1.06 -2.67 -0.55
C GLN A 91 0.87 -3.39 -1.90
N ALA A 92 -0.37 -3.58 -2.30
CA ALA A 92 -0.71 -4.28 -3.53
C ALA A 92 -1.13 -3.30 -4.63
N THR A 93 -0.42 -3.32 -5.75
CA THR A 93 -0.83 -2.67 -7.00
C THR A 93 -1.44 -3.74 -7.90
N ILE A 94 -2.72 -3.58 -8.24
CA ILE A 94 -3.47 -4.49 -9.10
C ILE A 94 -3.79 -3.73 -10.36
N VAL A 95 -3.36 -4.24 -11.50
CA VAL A 95 -3.65 -3.66 -12.83
C VAL A 95 -4.56 -4.61 -13.58
N ASP A 96 -5.74 -4.13 -13.97
CA ASP A 96 -6.73 -4.91 -14.70
C ASP A 96 -6.39 -4.98 -16.20
N THR A 97 -7.08 -5.83 -16.93
CA THR A 97 -6.88 -6.04 -18.38
C THR A 97 -7.19 -4.81 -19.23
N ASP A 98 -8.06 -3.92 -18.74
CA ASP A 98 -8.40 -2.65 -19.38
C ASP A 98 -7.42 -1.50 -19.02
N GLY A 99 -6.39 -1.81 -18.22
CA GLY A 99 -5.40 -0.82 -17.75
C GLY A 99 -5.82 -0.04 -16.51
N SER A 100 -7.05 -0.22 -16.01
CA SER A 100 -7.46 0.37 -14.75
C SER A 100 -6.65 -0.23 -13.59
N ALA A 101 -6.38 0.56 -12.57
CA ALA A 101 -5.56 0.12 -11.45
C ALA A 101 -6.21 0.45 -10.10
N ALA A 102 -6.01 -0.47 -9.15
CA ALA A 102 -6.25 -0.22 -7.73
C ALA A 102 -4.94 -0.39 -6.96
N ARG A 103 -4.68 0.51 -6.03
CA ARG A 103 -3.59 0.34 -5.05
C ARG A 103 -4.20 0.22 -3.66
N LEU A 104 -3.89 -0.89 -3.02
CA LEU A 104 -4.45 -1.28 -1.74
C LEU A 104 -3.32 -1.45 -0.73
N VAL A 105 -3.60 -1.12 0.51
CA VAL A 105 -2.71 -1.40 1.63
C VAL A 105 -3.44 -2.37 2.56
N PHE A 106 -2.84 -3.50 2.83
CA PHE A 106 -3.30 -4.46 3.83
C PHE A 106 -2.49 -4.20 5.10
N PRO A 107 -3.10 -3.66 6.16
CA PRO A 107 -2.40 -3.32 7.39
C PRO A 107 -1.73 -4.52 8.05
N GLU A 108 -0.79 -4.27 8.92
CA GLU A 108 -0.17 -5.30 9.77
C GLU A 108 -1.13 -5.82 10.81
N TYR A 109 -0.96 -7.07 11.21
CA TYR A 109 -1.57 -7.68 12.39
C TYR A 109 -0.59 -8.66 13.02
N GLN A 110 -0.79 -8.95 14.30
CA GLN A 110 -0.01 -9.91 15.04
C GLN A 110 -0.92 -10.96 15.67
N GLU A 111 -0.49 -12.21 15.62
CA GLU A 111 -1.09 -13.32 16.32
C GLU A 111 -0.35 -13.50 17.65
N ILE A 112 -1.03 -13.26 18.76
CA ILE A 112 -0.47 -13.31 20.10
C ILE A 112 -0.98 -14.57 20.79
N TYR A 113 -0.04 -15.39 21.24
CA TYR A 113 -0.29 -16.58 22.04
C TYR A 113 0.22 -16.34 23.45
N GLU A 114 -0.66 -16.23 24.41
CA GLU A 114 -0.32 -16.07 25.83
C GLU A 114 -0.66 -17.34 26.59
N GLU A 115 0.29 -17.83 27.39
CA GLU A 115 0.04 -18.93 28.30
C GLU A 115 -0.46 -18.39 29.63
N ASN A 116 -1.68 -18.75 30.01
CA ASN A 116 -2.19 -18.51 31.36
C ASN A 116 -1.61 -19.56 32.32
N VAL A 117 -0.48 -19.21 32.94
CA VAL A 117 0.33 -20.10 33.79
C VAL A 117 -0.49 -20.79 34.91
N PRO A 118 -1.47 -20.17 35.62
CA PRO A 118 -2.22 -20.84 36.64
C PRO A 118 -3.09 -21.98 36.14
N HIS A 119 -3.51 -21.94 34.87
CA HIS A 119 -4.46 -22.90 34.31
C HIS A 119 -3.91 -23.70 33.13
N HIS A 120 -2.65 -23.44 32.69
CA HIS A 120 -2.06 -24.03 31.49
C HIS A 120 -2.96 -23.89 30.25
N GLN A 121 -3.69 -22.78 30.15
CA GLN A 121 -4.54 -22.46 29.02
C GLN A 121 -3.79 -21.46 28.13
N PHE A 122 -3.83 -21.71 26.83
CA PHE A 122 -3.33 -20.78 25.84
C PHE A 122 -4.47 -19.87 25.41
N GLU A 123 -4.27 -18.58 25.56
CA GLU A 123 -5.15 -17.56 24.99
C GLU A 123 -4.57 -17.10 23.66
N PHE A 124 -5.45 -17.04 22.67
CA PHE A 124 -5.11 -16.57 21.34
C PHE A 124 -5.87 -15.30 21.03
N HIS A 125 -5.17 -14.24 20.69
CA HIS A 125 -5.79 -13.03 20.23
C HIS A 125 -5.03 -12.43 19.07
N ILE A 126 -5.74 -11.61 18.31
CA ILE A 126 -5.22 -10.89 17.16
C ILE A 126 -5.18 -9.42 17.51
N GLN A 127 -4.01 -8.83 17.41
CA GLN A 127 -3.77 -7.41 17.58
C GLN A 127 -3.52 -6.74 16.22
N GLY A 128 -4.04 -5.51 16.05
CA GLY A 128 -3.92 -4.74 14.82
C GLY A 128 -5.06 -4.95 13.83
N ALA A 129 -5.17 -4.02 12.91
CA ALA A 129 -6.29 -3.95 11.97
C ALA A 129 -6.17 -4.91 10.77
N GLY A 130 -4.98 -5.48 10.55
CA GLY A 130 -4.69 -6.21 9.31
C GLY A 130 -5.50 -7.46 9.09
N TYR A 131 -5.87 -8.16 10.16
CA TYR A 131 -6.61 -9.42 10.04
C TYR A 131 -7.97 -9.24 9.36
N VAL A 132 -8.72 -8.17 9.70
CA VAL A 132 -10.03 -7.94 9.08
C VAL A 132 -9.92 -7.64 7.58
N TYR A 133 -8.83 -7.00 7.16
CA TYR A 133 -8.55 -6.76 5.74
C TYR A 133 -8.16 -8.03 4.96
N ARG A 134 -7.72 -9.13 5.64
CA ARG A 134 -7.51 -10.43 4.99
C ARG A 134 -8.81 -11.21 4.81
N GLN A 135 -9.94 -10.71 5.33
CA GLN A 135 -11.26 -11.34 5.19
C GLN A 135 -12.11 -10.76 4.04
N VAL A 136 -11.60 -9.74 3.31
CA VAL A 136 -12.33 -9.07 2.21
C VAL A 136 -12.37 -9.87 0.91
N PHE A 137 -12.22 -11.17 0.99
CA PHE A 137 -12.22 -12.05 -0.17
C PHE A 137 -13.46 -12.92 -0.18
N ARG A 138 -14.21 -12.91 -1.29
CA ARG A 138 -15.34 -13.79 -1.54
C ARG A 138 -14.91 -14.87 -2.55
N ASN A 139 -14.95 -16.14 -2.16
CA ASN A 139 -14.43 -17.24 -2.97
C ASN A 139 -13.00 -16.94 -3.47
N LYS A 140 -12.12 -16.44 -2.57
CA LYS A 140 -10.74 -16.05 -2.84
C LYS A 140 -10.56 -14.88 -3.84
N LYS A 141 -11.64 -14.26 -4.27
CA LYS A 141 -11.60 -13.07 -5.14
C LYS A 141 -11.79 -11.82 -4.28
N LEU A 142 -10.94 -10.82 -4.48
CA LEU A 142 -11.03 -9.54 -3.76
C LEU A 142 -12.38 -8.87 -4.03
N ALA A 143 -13.07 -8.49 -2.97
CA ALA A 143 -14.26 -7.67 -3.01
C ALA A 143 -13.89 -6.22 -2.63
N LEU A 144 -13.62 -5.36 -3.62
CA LEU A 144 -13.24 -3.96 -3.39
C LEU A 144 -14.27 -3.19 -2.54
N PRO A 145 -15.58 -3.35 -2.75
CA PRO A 145 -16.56 -2.68 -1.87
C PRO A 145 -16.46 -3.10 -0.41
N ASP A 146 -16.15 -4.38 -0.14
CA ASP A 146 -15.97 -4.87 1.24
C ASP A 146 -14.68 -4.30 1.85
N TYR A 147 -13.62 -4.15 1.05
CA TYR A 147 -12.37 -3.50 1.47
C TYR A 147 -12.62 -2.04 1.87
N ASP A 148 -13.28 -1.26 1.02
CA ASP A 148 -13.56 0.14 1.29
C ASP A 148 -14.54 0.33 2.47
N ALA A 149 -15.52 -0.56 2.64
CA ALA A 149 -16.47 -0.54 3.76
C ALA A 149 -15.82 -0.74 5.13
N LEU A 150 -14.63 -1.36 5.20
CA LEU A 150 -13.88 -1.53 6.46
C LEU A 150 -13.25 -0.24 6.97
N TRP A 151 -13.14 0.82 6.15
CA TRP A 151 -12.41 2.04 6.49
C TRP A 151 -12.83 2.67 7.82
N LYS A 152 -14.14 2.83 8.03
CA LYS A 152 -14.66 3.41 9.27
C LYS A 152 -14.32 2.55 10.50
N LYS A 153 -14.39 1.21 10.36
CA LYS A 153 -14.04 0.29 11.43
C LYS A 153 -12.53 0.33 11.71
N PHE A 154 -11.73 0.39 10.65
CA PHE A 154 -10.27 0.48 10.72
C PHE A 154 -9.80 1.68 11.54
N LEU A 155 -10.37 2.87 11.33
CA LEU A 155 -10.03 4.08 12.09
C LEU A 155 -10.31 3.99 13.60
N GLY A 156 -11.12 3.03 14.03
CA GLY A 156 -11.37 2.73 15.45
C GLY A 156 -10.53 1.60 16.03
N MET A 157 -9.59 1.05 15.25
CA MET A 157 -8.70 -0.04 15.66
C MET A 157 -7.28 0.50 15.93
N GLU A 158 -6.39 -0.37 16.37
CA GLU A 158 -4.96 -0.05 16.46
C GLU A 158 -4.29 -0.21 15.09
N TYR A 159 -3.61 0.83 14.62
CA TYR A 159 -2.89 0.86 13.35
C TYR A 159 -1.75 1.88 13.38
N GLU A 160 -0.77 1.70 12.51
CA GLU A 160 0.28 2.69 12.28
C GLU A 160 -0.28 3.91 11.51
N PRO A 161 -0.08 5.16 11.99
CA PRO A 161 -0.64 6.37 11.37
C PRO A 161 -0.35 6.48 9.86
N ASP A 162 0.87 6.18 9.44
CA ASP A 162 1.26 6.20 8.04
C ASP A 162 0.50 5.18 7.19
N CYS A 163 0.07 4.06 7.78
CA CYS A 163 -0.75 3.07 7.10
C CYS A 163 -2.08 3.67 6.65
N ALA A 164 -2.75 4.42 7.53
CA ALA A 164 -4.01 5.09 7.19
C ALA A 164 -3.83 6.13 6.08
N LEU A 165 -2.76 6.92 6.14
CA LEU A 165 -2.41 7.89 5.10
C LEU A 165 -2.19 7.19 3.76
N ARG A 166 -1.35 6.13 3.74
CA ARG A 166 -1.09 5.33 2.53
C ARG A 166 -2.36 4.71 1.95
N MET A 167 -3.25 4.18 2.80
CA MET A 167 -4.54 3.64 2.36
C MET A 167 -5.38 4.71 1.68
N ALA A 168 -5.59 5.85 2.34
CA ALA A 168 -6.49 6.90 1.87
C ALA A 168 -6.01 7.49 0.53
N TRP A 169 -4.76 7.97 0.45
CA TRP A 169 -4.30 8.64 -0.75
C TRP A 169 -4.11 7.70 -1.95
N ARG A 170 -3.63 6.47 -1.70
CA ARG A 170 -3.46 5.48 -2.79
C ARG A 170 -4.81 5.03 -3.32
N ARG A 171 -5.78 4.80 -2.45
CA ARG A 171 -7.11 4.37 -2.86
C ARG A 171 -7.84 5.47 -3.66
N LEU A 172 -7.67 6.75 -3.31
CA LEU A 172 -8.19 7.86 -4.09
C LEU A 172 -7.51 8.02 -5.46
N ARG A 173 -6.19 7.89 -5.51
CA ARG A 173 -5.44 8.10 -6.74
C ARG A 173 -5.63 6.96 -7.75
N TRP A 174 -5.74 5.72 -7.28
CA TRP A 174 -6.02 4.53 -8.08
C TRP A 174 -7.38 3.97 -7.72
N ASN A 175 -8.42 4.64 -8.20
CA ASN A 175 -9.80 4.55 -7.73
C ASN A 175 -10.66 3.50 -8.45
N ALA A 176 -10.07 2.53 -9.14
CA ALA A 176 -10.83 1.46 -9.78
C ALA A 176 -11.84 0.84 -8.79
N GLY A 177 -13.13 0.84 -9.15
CA GLY A 177 -14.21 0.30 -8.34
C GLY A 177 -14.49 1.04 -7.02
N LEU A 178 -13.96 2.26 -6.81
CA LEU A 178 -14.23 3.09 -5.62
C LEU A 178 -15.53 3.86 -5.80
N SER A 179 -16.45 3.74 -4.83
CA SER A 179 -17.66 4.55 -4.80
C SER A 179 -17.36 5.97 -4.30
N GLU A 180 -18.18 6.95 -4.69
CA GLU A 180 -18.02 8.34 -4.23
C GLU A 180 -18.18 8.49 -2.71
N GLU A 181 -19.05 7.69 -2.09
CA GLU A 181 -19.21 7.67 -0.64
C GLU A 181 -17.88 7.31 0.07
N HIS A 182 -17.24 6.24 -0.37
CA HIS A 182 -15.95 5.82 0.21
C HIS A 182 -14.81 6.78 -0.18
N ALA A 183 -14.85 7.33 -1.40
CA ALA A 183 -13.88 8.34 -1.83
C ALA A 183 -13.92 9.58 -0.93
N GLU A 184 -15.13 10.05 -0.58
CA GLU A 184 -15.28 11.20 0.33
C GLU A 184 -14.81 10.89 1.75
N ALA A 185 -14.99 9.65 2.22
CA ALA A 185 -14.48 9.23 3.52
C ALA A 185 -12.93 9.27 3.56
N TYR A 186 -12.26 8.78 2.53
CA TYR A 186 -10.80 8.87 2.40
C TYR A 186 -10.32 10.32 2.25
N ARG A 187 -11.01 11.12 1.45
CA ARG A 187 -10.70 12.55 1.24
C ARG A 187 -10.84 13.35 2.52
N THR A 188 -11.88 13.09 3.31
CA THR A 188 -12.09 13.72 4.62
C THR A 188 -10.93 13.43 5.56
N TYR A 189 -10.47 12.20 5.61
CA TYR A 189 -9.31 11.82 6.42
C TYR A 189 -8.04 12.58 5.98
N LEU A 190 -7.74 12.61 4.68
CA LEU A 190 -6.57 13.32 4.16
C LEU A 190 -6.63 14.83 4.41
N ARG A 191 -7.83 15.45 4.37
CA ARG A 191 -8.00 16.87 4.73
C ARG A 191 -7.69 17.14 6.20
N GLN A 192 -8.04 16.20 7.08
CA GLN A 192 -7.75 16.31 8.52
C GLN A 192 -6.26 16.10 8.84
N HIS A 193 -5.56 15.35 7.99
CA HIS A 193 -4.16 14.94 8.17
C HIS A 193 -3.29 15.39 7.00
N THR A 194 -3.53 16.62 6.50
CA THR A 194 -2.84 17.12 5.29
C THR A 194 -1.34 17.27 5.53
N ALA A 195 -0.93 17.78 6.70
CA ALA A 195 0.48 17.99 7.01
C ALA A 195 1.24 16.66 7.06
N GLU A 196 0.72 15.69 7.79
CA GLU A 196 1.32 14.36 7.94
C GLU A 196 1.37 13.63 6.58
N ALA A 197 0.33 13.79 5.74
CA ALA A 197 0.33 13.21 4.40
C ALA A 197 1.39 13.87 3.49
N MET A 198 1.63 15.17 3.63
CA MET A 198 2.70 15.87 2.91
C MET A 198 4.08 15.38 3.38
N GLU A 199 4.33 15.29 4.69
CA GLU A 199 5.58 14.76 5.27
C GLU A 199 5.87 13.34 4.76
N MET A 200 4.87 12.44 4.79
CA MET A 200 5.01 11.08 4.27
C MET A 200 5.43 11.07 2.79
N LEU A 201 4.79 11.87 1.93
CA LEU A 201 5.08 11.92 0.51
C LEU A 201 6.43 12.60 0.20
N LEU A 202 6.86 13.54 1.04
CA LEU A 202 8.20 14.11 0.98
C LEU A 202 9.26 13.06 1.31
N ALA A 203 9.06 12.30 2.39
CA ALA A 203 9.97 11.21 2.79
C ALA A 203 10.05 10.12 1.70
N GLU A 204 8.94 9.75 1.08
CA GLU A 204 8.87 8.81 -0.04
C GLU A 204 9.42 9.41 -1.37
N ARG A 205 9.70 10.71 -1.43
CA ARG A 205 10.09 11.46 -2.64
C ARG A 205 9.09 11.30 -3.80
N ASP A 206 7.79 11.16 -3.47
CA ASP A 206 6.73 11.00 -4.48
C ASP A 206 6.12 12.35 -4.91
N GLY A 207 6.76 13.01 -5.88
CA GLY A 207 6.28 14.28 -6.43
C GLY A 207 4.90 14.16 -7.09
N ALA A 208 4.66 13.07 -7.77
CA ALA A 208 3.36 12.82 -8.40
C ALA A 208 2.25 12.53 -7.36
N GLY A 209 2.58 11.91 -6.24
CA GLY A 209 1.70 11.74 -5.07
C GLY A 209 1.40 13.06 -4.41
N LEU A 210 2.43 13.87 -4.17
CA LEU A 210 2.29 15.19 -3.58
C LEU A 210 1.39 16.11 -4.42
N ALA A 211 1.63 16.18 -5.73
CA ALA A 211 0.80 16.96 -6.65
C ALA A 211 -0.67 16.49 -6.60
N PHE A 212 -0.91 15.17 -6.58
CA PHE A 212 -2.26 14.63 -6.44
C PHE A 212 -2.89 15.00 -5.08
N LEU A 213 -2.17 14.84 -3.96
CA LEU A 213 -2.65 15.19 -2.62
C LEU A 213 -3.14 16.64 -2.56
N LEU A 214 -2.36 17.58 -3.12
CA LEU A 214 -2.67 19.00 -3.17
C LEU A 214 -3.96 19.31 -3.95
N THR A 215 -4.41 18.41 -4.85
CA THR A 215 -5.73 18.52 -5.50
C THR A 215 -6.89 18.05 -4.63
N GLN A 216 -6.61 17.19 -3.62
CA GLN A 216 -7.63 16.59 -2.76
C GLN A 216 -7.80 17.32 -1.41
N THR A 217 -6.84 18.17 -1.06
CA THR A 217 -6.75 18.86 0.22
C THR A 217 -6.62 20.38 0.03
N GLU A 218 -6.79 21.11 1.11
CA GLU A 218 -6.69 22.57 1.14
C GLU A 218 -5.65 23.01 2.18
N PRO A 219 -4.33 22.74 1.93
CA PRO A 219 -3.29 23.16 2.85
C PRO A 219 -3.27 24.67 3.00
N ASP A 220 -3.09 25.16 4.21
CA ASP A 220 -2.89 26.55 4.49
C ASP A 220 -1.48 27.04 4.12
N LYS A 221 -1.24 28.32 4.28
CA LYS A 221 0.06 28.92 3.93
C LYS A 221 1.21 28.41 4.79
N GLU A 222 0.94 28.10 6.04
CA GLU A 222 1.95 27.65 7.00
C GLU A 222 2.36 26.20 6.71
N MET A 223 1.39 25.31 6.42
CA MET A 223 1.66 23.94 5.99
C MET A 223 2.51 23.89 4.71
N LEU A 224 2.17 24.69 3.69
CA LEU A 224 2.94 24.75 2.45
C LEU A 224 4.35 25.31 2.68
N ALA A 225 4.50 26.31 3.55
CA ALA A 225 5.80 26.89 3.86
C ALA A 225 6.69 25.89 4.61
N ALA A 226 6.14 25.15 5.57
CA ALA A 226 6.85 24.11 6.31
C ALA A 226 7.32 22.98 5.38
N ALA A 227 6.43 22.43 4.57
CA ALA A 227 6.76 21.40 3.58
C ALA A 227 7.82 21.87 2.57
N ALA A 228 7.75 23.14 2.11
CA ALA A 228 8.74 23.69 1.20
C ALA A 228 10.12 23.87 1.86
N ALA A 229 10.16 24.18 3.17
CA ALA A 229 11.42 24.22 3.91
C ALA A 229 12.03 22.82 4.03
N GLU A 230 11.24 21.82 4.37
CA GLU A 230 11.67 20.41 4.44
C GLU A 230 12.17 19.90 3.08
N ALA A 231 11.42 20.12 2.00
CA ALA A 231 11.84 19.73 0.65
C ALA A 231 13.18 20.38 0.25
N ARG A 232 13.44 21.63 0.69
CA ARG A 232 14.71 22.33 0.47
C ARG A 232 15.83 21.67 1.25
N ASP A 233 15.63 21.37 2.52
CA ASP A 233 16.62 20.75 3.41
C ASP A 233 16.99 19.34 2.93
N MET A 234 16.03 18.61 2.35
CA MET A 234 16.23 17.31 1.72
C MET A 234 16.91 17.39 0.34
N GLY A 235 17.09 18.58 -0.21
CA GLY A 235 17.59 18.79 -1.59
C GLY A 235 16.65 18.25 -2.67
N ALA A 236 15.33 18.16 -2.39
CA ALA A 236 14.31 17.60 -3.26
C ALA A 236 13.73 18.69 -4.19
N ALA A 237 14.48 19.11 -5.21
CA ALA A 237 14.15 20.26 -6.07
C ALA A 237 12.77 20.12 -6.77
N GLU A 238 12.38 18.92 -7.21
CA GLU A 238 11.09 18.66 -7.85
C GLU A 238 9.94 18.91 -6.87
N LEU A 239 10.03 18.36 -5.65
CA LEU A 239 9.02 18.54 -4.62
C LEU A 239 8.89 19.99 -4.18
N LEU A 240 10.04 20.67 -4.03
CA LEU A 240 10.06 22.09 -3.72
C LEU A 240 9.37 22.93 -4.81
N ALA A 241 9.61 22.62 -6.09
CA ALA A 241 8.95 23.32 -7.19
C ALA A 241 7.42 23.17 -7.14
N ILE A 242 6.91 21.94 -6.90
CA ILE A 242 5.48 21.66 -6.75
C ILE A 242 4.88 22.49 -5.63
N LEU A 243 5.52 22.54 -4.46
CA LEU A 243 5.03 23.25 -3.28
C LEU A 243 5.03 24.77 -3.49
N LEU A 244 6.08 25.32 -4.09
CA LEU A 244 6.15 26.76 -4.39
C LEU A 244 5.13 27.17 -5.44
N GLU A 245 4.89 26.35 -6.46
CA GLU A 245 3.83 26.59 -7.45
C GLU A 245 2.45 26.62 -6.80
N GLU A 246 2.15 25.63 -5.94
CA GLU A 246 0.87 25.59 -5.25
C GLU A 246 0.70 26.75 -4.25
N GLN A 247 1.77 27.14 -3.55
CA GLN A 247 1.78 28.30 -2.67
C GLN A 247 1.49 29.60 -3.45
N HIS A 248 2.11 29.78 -4.61
CA HIS A 248 1.88 30.95 -5.45
C HIS A 248 0.46 31.00 -6.03
N LYS A 249 -0.08 29.83 -6.40
CA LYS A 249 -1.43 29.69 -6.93
C LYS A 249 -2.50 30.02 -5.88
N ARG A 250 -2.35 29.51 -4.66
CA ARG A 250 -3.34 29.70 -3.58
C ARG A 250 -3.19 31.03 -2.84
N PHE A 251 -1.96 31.51 -2.71
CA PHE A 251 -1.61 32.70 -1.93
C PHE A 251 -0.79 33.68 -2.78
N PRO A 252 -1.36 34.25 -3.85
CA PRO A 252 -0.64 35.16 -4.72
C PRO A 252 -0.17 36.38 -3.95
N VAL A 253 1.13 36.68 -4.05
CA VAL A 253 1.68 37.93 -3.49
C VAL A 253 1.07 39.09 -4.29
N GLY A 254 0.31 39.93 -3.63
CA GLY A 254 -0.34 41.08 -4.27
C GLY A 254 0.71 41.93 -4.99
N ARG A 255 0.49 42.24 -6.28
CA ARG A 255 1.31 43.23 -6.99
C ARG A 255 1.27 44.54 -6.19
N MET A 256 2.44 44.98 -5.69
CA MET A 256 2.58 46.34 -5.18
C MET A 256 2.06 47.27 -6.29
N LYS A 257 1.00 48.04 -5.98
CA LYS A 257 0.60 49.17 -6.83
C LYS A 257 1.75 50.16 -6.76
N THR A 258 2.57 50.27 -7.81
CA THR A 258 3.44 51.42 -8.06
C THR A 258 2.51 52.60 -8.26
N PHE A 259 2.53 53.53 -7.30
CA PHE A 259 1.99 54.85 -7.51
C PHE A 259 3.05 55.60 -8.33
N ASP A 260 2.76 55.85 -9.58
CA ASP A 260 3.45 56.89 -10.35
C ASP A 260 3.13 58.24 -9.76
N LEU A 261 4.16 58.93 -9.23
CA LEU A 261 4.10 60.33 -8.82
C LEU A 261 4.36 61.25 -9.98
#